data_f712d5be578422182f676a196046d971
#
_entry.id   f712d5be578422182f676a196046d971
#
_cell.length_a   1.000
_cell.length_b   1.000
_cell.length_c   1.000
_cell.angle_alpha   90.00
_cell.angle_beta   90.00
_cell.angle_gamma   90.00
#
_symmetry.space_group_name_H-M   'P 1'
#
loop_
_entity.id
_entity.type
_entity.pdbx_description
1 polymer ?
#
loop_
_entity_poly.entity_id
_entity_poly.type
_entity_poly.pdbx_seq_one_letter_code
_entity_poly.pdbx_strand_id
1 'polypeptide(L)'
;MDIWQLCDGERQVRPLRGKLLRMVESQAQVATLQLVDNLAEQALLEELLESSKPPLPEAAEPLHYLLKTPFRYPPLRWGSRFGTVHEPSLFYAAMRVETAMAEAAYYRFVLWSGMVTAPPSGRILSEHSTFEARYRVERGIQLQQPPFDRHGALLAHPSDYRVSQRLGAVMRAVGIEAFEYRSARCPDAGSNVALYVPAAFGGPWDNYAKGYYTALVSGGFTGGSNLLRTRWERLRRLHEVQKDGAL
;
A
#
# COMPACT_ATOMS: atom_id res chain seq x y z
N MET A 1 3.65 -15.08 -21.09
CA MET A 1 4.70 -15.74 -20.25
C MET A 1 4.09 -15.98 -18.88
N ASP A 2 4.13 -17.22 -18.41
CA ASP A 2 3.63 -17.61 -17.08
C ASP A 2 4.81 -17.76 -16.12
N ILE A 3 5.05 -16.72 -15.33
CA ILE A 3 6.17 -16.69 -14.36
C ILE A 3 5.99 -17.76 -13.28
N TRP A 4 4.74 -18.08 -12.91
CA TRP A 4 4.47 -19.11 -11.91
C TRP A 4 5.00 -20.48 -12.35
N GLN A 5 4.69 -20.87 -13.58
CA GLN A 5 5.18 -22.13 -14.15
C GLN A 5 6.70 -22.11 -14.36
N LEU A 6 7.24 -21.01 -14.90
CA LEU A 6 8.69 -20.88 -15.13
C LEU A 6 9.53 -20.98 -13.85
N CYS A 7 8.96 -20.58 -12.72
CA CYS A 7 9.61 -20.59 -11.42
C CYS A 7 9.25 -21.82 -10.57
N ASP A 8 8.46 -22.77 -11.09
CA ASP A 8 7.93 -23.90 -10.30
C ASP A 8 7.29 -23.37 -8.98
N GLY A 9 6.34 -22.46 -9.14
CA GLY A 9 5.81 -21.64 -8.04
C GLY A 9 5.26 -22.45 -6.88
N GLU A 10 4.62 -23.61 -7.15
CA GLU A 10 4.06 -24.46 -6.09
C GLU A 10 5.16 -25.00 -5.15
N ARG A 11 6.35 -25.28 -5.66
CA ARG A 11 7.50 -25.70 -4.83
C ARG A 11 8.12 -24.55 -4.03
N GLN A 12 7.81 -23.31 -4.37
CA GLN A 12 8.32 -22.14 -3.66
C GLN A 12 7.38 -21.71 -2.51
N VAL A 13 6.21 -22.34 -2.38
CA VAL A 13 5.26 -22.03 -1.30
C VAL A 13 5.88 -22.43 0.03
N ARG A 14 5.83 -21.50 1.00
CA ARG A 14 6.38 -21.67 2.36
C ARG A 14 5.63 -20.83 3.37
N PRO A 15 5.66 -21.17 4.66
CA PRO A 15 5.17 -20.28 5.71
C PRO A 15 5.94 -18.96 5.70
N LEU A 16 5.20 -17.85 5.80
CA LEU A 16 5.76 -16.52 5.98
C LEU A 16 5.20 -15.88 7.24
N ARG A 17 6.06 -15.14 7.92
CA ARG A 17 5.69 -14.34 9.08
C ARG A 17 6.59 -13.11 9.18
N GLY A 18 6.06 -12.03 9.65
CA GLY A 18 6.87 -10.83 9.80
C GLY A 18 6.09 -9.65 10.35
N LYS A 19 6.77 -8.52 10.35
CA LYS A 19 6.21 -7.21 10.62
C LYS A 19 6.01 -6.49 9.32
N LEU A 20 4.94 -5.72 9.25
CA LEU A 20 4.65 -4.83 8.16
C LEU A 20 4.39 -3.41 8.68
N LEU A 21 4.70 -2.44 7.87
CA LEU A 21 4.54 -1.03 8.15
C LEU A 21 3.70 -0.40 7.05
N ARG A 22 2.68 0.31 7.44
CA ARG A 22 1.83 1.05 6.49
C ARG A 22 1.72 2.50 6.90
N MET A 23 1.89 3.39 5.94
CA MET A 23 1.67 4.80 6.07
C MET A 23 0.27 5.15 5.53
N VAL A 24 -0.50 5.86 6.33
CA VAL A 24 -1.83 6.37 6.01
C VAL A 24 -1.88 7.86 6.27
N GLU A 25 -2.89 8.54 5.78
CA GLU A 25 -3.13 9.94 6.18
C GLU A 25 -3.34 10.04 7.69
N SER A 26 -3.01 11.20 8.26
CA SER A 26 -3.10 11.43 9.70
C SER A 26 -4.48 11.06 10.22
N GLN A 27 -4.49 10.29 11.30
CA GLN A 27 -5.71 9.90 12.02
C GLN A 27 -5.97 10.81 13.23
N ALA A 28 -5.18 11.87 13.38
CA ALA A 28 -5.29 12.79 14.52
C ALA A 28 -6.47 13.77 14.41
N GLN A 29 -6.97 13.99 13.21
CA GLN A 29 -8.11 14.87 12.95
C GLN A 29 -9.17 14.13 12.15
N VAL A 30 -10.42 14.30 12.56
CA VAL A 30 -11.57 13.82 11.79
C VAL A 30 -11.80 14.82 10.65
N ALA A 31 -11.53 14.37 9.42
CA ALA A 31 -11.59 15.25 8.24
C ALA A 31 -12.98 15.90 8.03
N THR A 32 -14.03 15.23 8.47
CA THR A 32 -15.41 15.67 8.36
C THR A 32 -15.80 16.78 9.34
N LEU A 33 -15.02 17.01 10.42
CA LEU A 33 -15.29 18.12 11.37
C LEU A 33 -15.28 19.51 10.73
N GLN A 34 -14.59 19.68 9.62
CA GLN A 34 -14.54 20.97 8.91
C GLN A 34 -15.73 21.17 7.96
N LEU A 35 -16.58 20.15 7.79
CA LEU A 35 -17.72 20.17 6.87
C LEU A 35 -19.06 20.36 7.56
N VAL A 36 -19.07 20.44 8.90
CA VAL A 36 -20.28 20.49 9.73
C VAL A 36 -20.13 21.54 10.83
N ASP A 37 -21.25 22.07 11.30
CA ASP A 37 -21.27 23.14 12.29
C ASP A 37 -21.38 22.64 13.74
N ASN A 38 -21.80 21.38 13.94
CA ASN A 38 -21.98 20.81 15.27
C ASN A 38 -21.81 19.28 15.29
N LEU A 39 -21.74 18.70 16.49
CA LEU A 39 -21.52 17.28 16.71
C LEU A 39 -22.70 16.40 16.24
N ALA A 40 -23.94 16.90 16.22
CA ALA A 40 -25.09 16.14 15.75
C ALA A 40 -25.03 15.98 14.21
N GLU A 41 -24.68 17.02 13.50
CA GLU A 41 -24.42 16.97 12.06
C GLU A 41 -23.24 16.09 11.75
N GLN A 42 -22.18 16.12 12.57
CA GLN A 42 -21.04 15.24 12.45
C GLN A 42 -21.46 13.76 12.54
N ALA A 43 -22.25 13.41 13.55
CA ALA A 43 -22.73 12.04 13.72
C ALA A 43 -23.60 11.58 12.54
N LEU A 44 -24.47 12.42 12.06
CA LEU A 44 -25.32 12.13 10.89
C LEU A 44 -24.47 11.96 9.61
N LEU A 45 -23.48 12.84 9.40
CA LEU A 45 -22.57 12.75 8.25
C LEU A 45 -21.78 11.44 8.27
N GLU A 46 -21.24 11.05 9.42
CA GLU A 46 -20.51 9.77 9.56
C GLU A 46 -21.41 8.56 9.30
N GLU A 47 -22.66 8.58 9.76
CA GLU A 47 -23.66 7.54 9.48
C GLU A 47 -23.98 7.42 7.99
N LEU A 48 -24.22 8.55 7.32
CA LEU A 48 -24.46 8.60 5.88
C LEU A 48 -23.24 8.11 5.08
N LEU A 49 -22.03 8.51 5.47
CA LEU A 49 -20.80 8.04 4.85
C LEU A 49 -20.63 6.53 5.07
N GLU A 50 -20.91 6.01 6.26
CA GLU A 50 -20.79 4.58 6.54
C GLU A 50 -21.78 3.77 5.71
N SER A 51 -23.03 4.23 5.59
CA SER A 51 -24.08 3.56 4.80
C SER A 51 -23.76 3.52 3.30
N SER A 52 -22.98 4.47 2.80
CA SER A 52 -22.57 4.52 1.38
C SER A 52 -21.38 3.61 1.04
N LYS A 53 -20.69 3.09 2.06
CA LYS A 53 -19.51 2.23 1.85
C LYS A 53 -19.92 0.82 1.43
N PRO A 54 -19.09 0.11 0.62
CA PRO A 54 -19.30 -1.29 0.32
C PRO A 54 -19.38 -2.14 1.59
N PRO A 55 -20.09 -3.29 1.57
CA PRO A 55 -20.14 -4.18 2.71
C PRO A 55 -18.73 -4.67 3.08
N LEU A 56 -18.48 -4.82 4.38
CA LEU A 56 -17.24 -5.37 4.86
C LEU A 56 -17.26 -6.89 4.72
N PRO A 57 -16.20 -7.54 4.18
CA PRO A 57 -16.11 -9.00 4.22
C PRO A 57 -16.13 -9.52 5.66
N GLU A 58 -16.94 -10.55 5.94
CA GLU A 58 -17.11 -11.13 7.28
C GLU A 58 -15.77 -11.49 7.94
N ALA A 59 -14.85 -12.08 7.17
CA ALA A 59 -13.51 -12.45 7.66
C ALA A 59 -12.66 -11.23 8.09
N ALA A 60 -13.04 -10.03 7.69
CA ALA A 60 -12.32 -8.81 8.07
C ALA A 60 -12.97 -8.07 9.26
N GLU A 61 -14.19 -8.42 9.66
CA GLU A 61 -14.93 -7.73 10.74
C GLU A 61 -14.14 -7.60 12.04
N PRO A 62 -13.46 -8.65 12.55
CA PRO A 62 -12.74 -8.59 13.82
C PRO A 62 -11.52 -7.66 13.81
N LEU A 63 -11.05 -7.26 12.63
CA LEU A 63 -9.83 -6.49 12.50
C LEU A 63 -10.04 -5.00 12.85
N HIS A 64 -8.98 -4.39 13.33
CA HIS A 64 -8.93 -2.92 13.48
C HIS A 64 -9.21 -2.22 12.14
N TYR A 65 -9.89 -1.06 12.13
CA TYR A 65 -10.31 -0.40 10.89
C TYR A 65 -9.17 -0.11 9.90
N LEU A 66 -7.95 0.19 10.37
CA LEU A 66 -6.77 0.39 9.51
C LEU A 66 -6.34 -0.88 8.77
N LEU A 67 -6.64 -2.06 9.32
CA LEU A 67 -6.31 -3.35 8.73
C LEU A 67 -7.42 -3.84 7.79
N LYS A 68 -8.68 -3.65 8.16
CA LYS A 68 -9.82 -4.15 7.39
C LYS A 68 -10.20 -3.29 6.18
N THR A 69 -9.98 -1.98 6.25
CA THR A 69 -10.35 -1.04 5.19
C THR A 69 -9.87 -1.45 3.79
N PRO A 70 -8.62 -1.90 3.57
CA PRO A 70 -8.19 -2.30 2.24
C PRO A 70 -8.94 -3.48 1.63
N PHE A 71 -9.52 -4.36 2.44
CA PHE A 71 -10.32 -5.48 1.95
C PHE A 71 -11.79 -5.10 1.65
N ARG A 72 -12.24 -3.95 2.16
CA ARG A 72 -13.60 -3.48 2.00
C ARG A 72 -13.88 -2.89 0.63
N TYR A 73 -12.93 -2.11 0.11
CA TYR A 73 -13.12 -1.36 -1.11
C TYR A 73 -12.75 -2.17 -2.35
N PRO A 74 -13.53 -2.01 -3.45
CA PRO A 74 -13.14 -2.61 -4.71
C PRO A 74 -11.80 -2.06 -5.19
N PRO A 75 -11.11 -2.76 -6.09
CA PRO A 75 -9.90 -2.24 -6.72
C PRO A 75 -10.16 -0.91 -7.43
N LEU A 76 -9.13 -0.09 -7.52
CA LEU A 76 -9.15 1.11 -8.37
C LEU A 76 -9.40 0.72 -9.83
N ARG A 77 -9.88 1.68 -10.62
CA ARG A 77 -10.22 1.46 -12.06
C ARG A 77 -9.09 0.80 -12.88
N TRP A 78 -7.88 0.83 -12.42
CA TRP A 78 -6.71 0.23 -13.07
C TRP A 78 -6.22 -1.04 -12.37
N GLY A 79 -6.91 -1.48 -11.32
CA GLY A 79 -6.43 -2.50 -10.40
C GLY A 79 -5.28 -1.98 -9.54
N SER A 80 -4.47 -2.91 -9.08
CA SER A 80 -3.25 -2.67 -8.32
C SER A 80 -2.08 -3.41 -8.97
N ARG A 81 -0.89 -3.32 -8.40
CA ARG A 81 0.29 -4.01 -8.95
C ARG A 81 0.08 -5.51 -9.17
N PHE A 82 -0.59 -6.20 -8.24
CA PHE A 82 -0.82 -7.64 -8.30
C PHE A 82 -2.30 -8.04 -8.28
N GLY A 83 -3.21 -7.10 -8.39
CA GLY A 83 -4.65 -7.36 -8.43
C GLY A 83 -5.30 -6.68 -9.62
N THR A 84 -6.12 -7.41 -10.37
CA THR A 84 -6.92 -6.87 -11.47
C THR A 84 -8.14 -6.11 -10.94
N VAL A 85 -8.86 -5.42 -11.80
CA VAL A 85 -10.10 -4.70 -11.45
C VAL A 85 -11.27 -5.62 -11.07
N HIS A 86 -11.18 -6.91 -11.42
CA HIS A 86 -12.22 -7.89 -11.20
C HIS A 86 -11.99 -8.77 -9.96
N GLU A 87 -10.87 -8.55 -9.27
CA GLU A 87 -10.49 -9.35 -8.10
C GLU A 87 -10.65 -8.54 -6.82
N PRO A 88 -10.90 -9.17 -5.67
CA PRO A 88 -10.88 -8.47 -4.38
C PRO A 88 -9.56 -7.74 -4.15
N SER A 89 -9.63 -6.58 -3.52
CA SER A 89 -8.42 -5.81 -3.19
C SER A 89 -7.48 -6.56 -2.25
N LEU A 90 -6.21 -6.20 -2.33
CA LEU A 90 -5.16 -6.72 -1.45
C LEU A 90 -4.79 -5.66 -0.40
N PHE A 91 -4.33 -6.13 0.74
CA PHE A 91 -3.67 -5.26 1.70
C PHE A 91 -2.18 -5.15 1.33
N TYR A 92 -1.72 -3.95 1.05
CA TYR A 92 -0.31 -3.65 0.73
C TYR A 92 0.36 -2.92 1.88
N ALA A 93 1.58 -3.33 2.21
CA ALA A 93 2.42 -2.67 3.20
C ALA A 93 3.91 -2.83 2.88
N ALA A 94 4.76 -2.10 3.57
CA ALA A 94 6.20 -2.19 3.45
C ALA A 94 6.80 -2.97 4.63
N MET A 95 7.99 -3.51 4.45
CA MET A 95 8.71 -4.20 5.52
C MET A 95 9.67 -3.25 6.28
N ARG A 96 9.85 -2.02 5.79
CA ARG A 96 10.70 -0.98 6.38
C ARG A 96 10.04 0.39 6.26
N VAL A 97 10.34 1.28 7.20
CA VAL A 97 9.79 2.66 7.22
C VAL A 97 10.16 3.43 5.95
N GLU A 98 11.41 3.33 5.51
CA GLU A 98 11.90 4.02 4.32
C GLU A 98 11.15 3.59 3.06
N THR A 99 10.81 2.29 2.98
CA THR A 99 10.03 1.76 1.86
C THR A 99 8.58 2.26 1.93
N ALA A 100 7.96 2.28 3.12
CA ALA A 100 6.62 2.83 3.30
C ALA A 100 6.57 4.32 2.93
N MET A 101 7.58 5.09 3.31
CA MET A 101 7.71 6.50 2.93
C MET A 101 7.86 6.69 1.42
N ALA A 102 8.66 5.85 0.76
CA ALA A 102 8.85 5.93 -0.69
C ALA A 102 7.55 5.64 -1.45
N GLU A 103 6.81 4.62 -1.04
CA GLU A 103 5.51 4.28 -1.62
C GLU A 103 4.48 5.40 -1.39
N ALA A 104 4.39 5.95 -0.18
CA ALA A 104 3.47 7.06 0.12
C ALA A 104 3.82 8.33 -0.65
N ALA A 105 5.10 8.68 -0.72
CA ALA A 105 5.60 9.82 -1.46
C ALA A 105 5.25 9.74 -2.95
N TYR A 106 5.39 8.55 -3.56
CA TYR A 106 5.02 8.33 -4.95
C TYR A 106 3.56 8.73 -5.22
N TYR A 107 2.62 8.31 -4.36
CA TYR A 107 1.21 8.66 -4.55
C TYR A 107 0.94 10.16 -4.35
N ARG A 108 1.72 10.86 -3.54
CA ARG A 108 1.63 12.33 -3.44
C ARG A 108 2.09 13.00 -4.74
N PHE A 109 3.11 12.45 -5.40
CA PHE A 109 3.50 12.94 -6.73
C PHE A 109 2.45 12.66 -7.80
N VAL A 110 1.84 11.48 -7.77
CA VAL A 110 0.73 11.15 -8.68
C VAL A 110 -0.42 12.14 -8.50
N LEU A 111 -0.78 12.45 -7.24
CA LEU A 111 -1.79 13.46 -6.94
C LEU A 111 -1.37 14.83 -7.49
N TRP A 112 -0.15 15.27 -7.21
CA TRP A 112 0.39 16.53 -7.70
C TRP A 112 0.35 16.63 -9.22
N SER A 113 0.82 15.60 -9.91
CA SER A 113 0.89 15.58 -11.38
C SER A 113 -0.48 15.53 -12.05
N GLY A 114 -1.51 15.07 -11.34
CA GLY A 114 -2.90 15.07 -11.81
C GLY A 114 -3.66 16.37 -11.58
N MET A 115 -3.08 17.34 -10.88
CA MET A 115 -3.73 18.64 -10.65
C MET A 115 -3.73 19.49 -11.91
N VAL A 116 -4.90 20.02 -12.29
CA VAL A 116 -5.04 20.94 -13.43
C VAL A 116 -4.37 22.29 -13.11
N THR A 117 -4.47 22.73 -11.84
CA THR A 117 -3.86 23.96 -11.36
C THR A 117 -3.03 23.63 -10.12
N ALA A 118 -1.79 24.13 -10.08
CA ALA A 118 -0.95 23.97 -8.88
C ALA A 118 -1.60 24.66 -7.67
N PRO A 119 -1.42 24.13 -6.47
CA PRO A 119 -1.88 24.79 -5.26
C PRO A 119 -1.36 26.23 -5.16
N PRO A 120 -2.15 27.22 -4.69
CA PRO A 120 -1.73 28.62 -4.59
C PRO A 120 -0.40 28.83 -3.84
N SER A 121 -0.13 27.98 -2.85
CA SER A 121 1.12 28.00 -2.08
C SER A 121 2.32 27.38 -2.83
N GLY A 122 2.12 26.77 -4.00
CA GLY A 122 3.14 25.97 -4.68
C GLY A 122 3.58 24.74 -3.88
N ARG A 123 2.79 24.29 -2.89
CA ARG A 123 3.13 23.18 -1.97
C ARG A 123 1.90 22.35 -1.66
N ILE A 124 2.07 21.04 -1.52
CA ILE A 124 1.12 20.16 -0.85
C ILE A 124 1.69 19.81 0.52
N LEU A 125 0.96 20.14 1.57
CA LEU A 125 1.24 19.69 2.93
C LEU A 125 0.33 18.49 3.20
N SER A 126 0.89 17.39 3.68
CA SER A 126 0.12 16.24 4.12
C SER A 126 0.73 15.63 5.36
N GLU A 127 -0.11 15.31 6.32
CA GLU A 127 0.27 14.65 7.56
C GLU A 127 -0.04 13.17 7.45
N HIS A 128 0.85 12.33 7.95
CA HIS A 128 0.73 10.89 7.86
C HIS A 128 0.97 10.24 9.22
N SER A 129 0.23 9.17 9.46
CA SER A 129 0.48 8.23 10.56
C SER A 129 1.07 6.94 9.99
N THR A 130 2.08 6.39 10.66
CA THR A 130 2.62 5.07 10.33
C THR A 130 2.23 4.10 11.42
N PHE A 131 1.74 2.94 11.06
CA PHE A 131 1.45 1.87 12.00
C PHE A 131 2.18 0.59 11.62
N GLU A 132 2.49 -0.22 12.63
CA GLU A 132 3.05 -1.57 12.49
C GLU A 132 1.95 -2.60 12.74
N ALA A 133 1.94 -3.67 11.95
CA ALA A 133 1.18 -4.87 12.22
C ALA A 133 2.03 -6.11 11.96
N ARG A 134 1.56 -7.27 12.41
CA ARG A 134 2.21 -8.55 12.16
C ARG A 134 1.36 -9.38 11.23
N TYR A 135 2.02 -10.20 10.42
CA TYR A 135 1.33 -11.19 9.59
C TYR A 135 1.97 -12.56 9.77
N ARG A 136 1.16 -13.58 9.58
CA ARG A 136 1.56 -14.98 9.56
C ARG A 136 0.64 -15.75 8.63
N VAL A 137 1.24 -16.51 7.72
CA VAL A 137 0.54 -17.34 6.74
C VAL A 137 1.27 -18.66 6.57
N GLU A 138 0.54 -19.69 6.21
CA GLU A 138 1.14 -20.99 5.90
C GLU A 138 1.49 -21.10 4.40
N ARG A 139 0.73 -20.43 3.53
CA ARG A 139 0.96 -20.41 2.08
C ARG A 139 1.44 -19.05 1.60
N GLY A 140 2.73 -18.81 1.68
CA GLY A 140 3.37 -17.55 1.26
C GLY A 140 4.41 -17.74 0.18
N ILE A 141 4.76 -16.64 -0.52
CA ILE A 141 5.77 -16.59 -1.58
C ILE A 141 6.70 -15.39 -1.40
N GLN A 142 7.97 -15.55 -1.71
CA GLN A 142 8.97 -14.47 -1.71
C GLN A 142 9.42 -14.17 -3.15
N LEU A 143 8.76 -13.21 -3.80
CA LEU A 143 9.05 -12.84 -5.19
C LEU A 143 10.38 -12.10 -5.37
N GLN A 144 11.00 -11.62 -4.29
CA GLN A 144 12.30 -10.98 -4.30
C GLN A 144 13.46 -11.98 -4.18
N GLN A 145 13.17 -13.27 -3.99
CA GLN A 145 14.14 -14.34 -3.86
C GLN A 145 14.17 -15.24 -5.11
N PRO A 146 15.26 -16.00 -5.35
CA PRO A 146 15.29 -17.01 -6.37
C PRO A 146 14.16 -18.04 -6.22
N PRO A 147 13.55 -18.51 -7.30
CA PRO A 147 13.86 -18.20 -8.72
C PRO A 147 13.14 -16.96 -9.29
N PHE A 148 12.24 -16.31 -8.53
CA PHE A 148 11.40 -15.20 -9.00
C PHE A 148 12.17 -13.89 -9.21
N ASP A 149 13.28 -13.67 -8.51
CA ASP A 149 14.12 -12.47 -8.58
C ASP A 149 14.63 -12.17 -9.99
N ARG A 150 14.82 -13.19 -10.83
CA ARG A 150 15.16 -13.06 -12.25
C ARG A 150 14.13 -12.25 -13.04
N HIS A 151 12.89 -12.24 -12.60
CA HIS A 151 11.78 -11.49 -13.19
C HIS A 151 11.52 -10.16 -12.47
N GLY A 152 12.41 -9.76 -11.55
CA GLY A 152 12.24 -8.60 -10.69
C GLY A 152 11.96 -7.31 -11.45
N ALA A 153 12.63 -7.09 -12.59
CA ALA A 153 12.39 -5.90 -13.41
C ALA A 153 10.96 -5.85 -14.00
N LEU A 154 10.39 -7.00 -14.35
CA LEU A 154 9.01 -7.10 -14.84
C LEU A 154 7.99 -6.94 -13.70
N LEU A 155 8.25 -7.56 -12.56
CA LEU A 155 7.35 -7.54 -11.40
C LEU A 155 7.35 -6.18 -10.67
N ALA A 156 8.48 -5.46 -10.71
CA ALA A 156 8.64 -4.11 -10.17
C ALA A 156 8.59 -3.02 -11.25
N HIS A 157 8.00 -3.31 -12.44
CA HIS A 157 7.89 -2.30 -13.49
C HIS A 157 7.12 -1.07 -12.99
N PRO A 158 7.59 0.15 -13.23
CA PRO A 158 7.01 1.35 -12.63
C PRO A 158 5.57 1.64 -13.05
N SER A 159 5.18 1.33 -14.28
CA SER A 159 3.87 1.68 -14.85
C SER A 159 3.12 0.51 -15.51
N ASP A 160 3.80 -0.55 -15.96
CA ASP A 160 3.15 -1.70 -16.59
C ASP A 160 2.95 -2.83 -15.57
N TYR A 161 1.71 -3.07 -15.21
CA TYR A 161 1.32 -4.08 -14.23
C TYR A 161 0.80 -5.39 -14.84
N ARG A 162 0.73 -5.50 -16.17
CA ARG A 162 0.15 -6.67 -16.84
C ARG A 162 0.78 -7.99 -16.41
N VAL A 163 2.10 -8.01 -16.27
CA VAL A 163 2.84 -9.23 -15.88
C VAL A 163 2.61 -9.55 -14.40
N SER A 164 2.72 -8.56 -13.53
CA SER A 164 2.53 -8.75 -12.10
C SER A 164 1.06 -9.04 -11.74
N GLN A 165 0.09 -8.44 -12.42
CA GLN A 165 -1.34 -8.76 -12.25
C GLN A 165 -1.64 -10.21 -12.66
N ARG A 166 -1.07 -10.68 -13.78
CA ARG A 166 -1.23 -12.08 -14.21
C ARG A 166 -0.67 -13.05 -13.17
N LEU A 167 0.54 -12.77 -12.66
CA LEU A 167 1.12 -13.57 -11.58
C LEU A 167 0.26 -13.52 -10.31
N GLY A 168 -0.24 -12.33 -9.97
CA GLY A 168 -1.13 -12.13 -8.82
C GLY A 168 -2.42 -12.96 -8.90
N ALA A 169 -3.05 -13.00 -10.08
CA ALA A 169 -4.25 -13.81 -10.33
C ALA A 169 -3.95 -15.31 -10.18
N VAL A 170 -2.81 -15.78 -10.70
CA VAL A 170 -2.39 -17.19 -10.54
C VAL A 170 -2.14 -17.53 -9.08
N MET A 171 -1.36 -16.69 -8.35
CA MET A 171 -1.10 -16.89 -6.93
C MET A 171 -2.39 -16.95 -6.10
N ARG A 172 -3.36 -16.07 -6.39
CA ARG A 172 -4.67 -16.10 -5.73
C ARG A 172 -5.43 -17.39 -6.04
N ALA A 173 -5.46 -17.83 -7.29
CA ALA A 173 -6.16 -19.04 -7.72
C ALA A 173 -5.62 -20.32 -7.07
N VAL A 174 -4.32 -20.38 -6.80
CA VAL A 174 -3.68 -21.52 -6.12
C VAL A 174 -3.66 -21.35 -4.58
N GLY A 175 -4.35 -20.37 -4.04
CA GLY A 175 -4.54 -20.20 -2.60
C GLY A 175 -3.32 -19.63 -1.86
N ILE A 176 -2.49 -18.82 -2.50
CA ILE A 176 -1.47 -18.04 -1.78
C ILE A 176 -2.16 -17.00 -0.90
N GLU A 177 -1.76 -16.92 0.35
CA GLU A 177 -2.35 -16.01 1.36
C GLU A 177 -1.60 -14.68 1.45
N ALA A 178 -0.27 -14.71 1.26
CA ALA A 178 0.59 -13.52 1.27
C ALA A 178 1.81 -13.71 0.39
N PHE A 179 2.38 -12.59 -0.06
CA PHE A 179 3.66 -12.62 -0.76
C PHE A 179 4.46 -11.36 -0.47
N GLU A 180 5.78 -11.53 -0.49
CA GLU A 180 6.75 -10.45 -0.39
C GLU A 180 7.31 -10.12 -1.77
N TYR A 181 7.57 -8.85 -2.04
CA TYR A 181 8.06 -8.41 -3.35
C TYR A 181 8.90 -7.14 -3.25
N ARG A 182 9.74 -6.89 -4.24
CA ARG A 182 10.58 -5.69 -4.31
C ARG A 182 9.72 -4.45 -4.64
N SER A 183 9.91 -3.39 -3.87
CA SER A 183 9.29 -2.10 -4.15
C SER A 183 9.81 -1.52 -5.47
N ALA A 184 8.89 -1.04 -6.31
CA ALA A 184 9.22 -0.28 -7.52
C ALA A 184 9.53 1.20 -7.23
N ARG A 185 9.32 1.66 -6.01
CA ARG A 185 9.38 3.08 -5.60
C ARG A 185 10.56 3.38 -4.67
N CYS A 186 11.01 2.37 -3.92
CA CYS A 186 12.12 2.53 -3.00
C CYS A 186 13.46 2.42 -3.74
N PRO A 187 14.28 3.48 -3.75
CA PRO A 187 15.57 3.48 -4.45
C PRO A 187 16.54 2.39 -3.95
N ASP A 188 16.41 2.02 -2.67
CA ASP A 188 17.28 1.05 -2.00
C ASP A 188 16.72 -0.38 -2.11
N ALA A 189 15.90 -0.66 -3.12
CA ALA A 189 15.32 -1.97 -3.39
C ALA A 189 14.61 -2.61 -2.17
N GLY A 190 13.97 -1.78 -1.34
CA GLY A 190 13.22 -2.24 -0.18
C GLY A 190 12.10 -3.20 -0.56
N SER A 191 11.71 -4.07 0.37
CA SER A 191 10.65 -5.04 0.16
C SER A 191 9.32 -4.57 0.72
N ASN A 192 8.27 -4.93 0.00
CA ASN A 192 6.88 -4.83 0.40
C ASN A 192 6.30 -6.21 0.69
N VAL A 193 5.17 -6.24 1.35
CA VAL A 193 4.33 -7.43 1.53
C VAL A 193 2.90 -7.11 1.08
N ALA A 194 2.26 -8.09 0.45
CA ALA A 194 0.85 -8.03 0.11
C ALA A 194 0.11 -9.24 0.70
N LEU A 195 -1.07 -8.98 1.25
CA LEU A 195 -1.92 -10.00 1.85
C LEU A 195 -3.20 -10.13 1.03
N TYR A 196 -3.56 -11.35 0.66
CA TYR A 196 -4.79 -11.66 -0.07
C TYR A 196 -5.98 -11.79 0.86
N VAL A 197 -5.75 -12.23 2.10
CA VAL A 197 -6.81 -12.61 3.04
C VAL A 197 -6.65 -11.89 4.38
N PRO A 198 -7.77 -11.49 5.01
CA PRO A 198 -7.76 -10.90 6.35
C PRO A 198 -7.14 -11.79 7.42
N ALA A 199 -7.31 -13.12 7.30
CA ALA A 199 -6.78 -14.11 8.23
C ALA A 199 -5.24 -14.09 8.36
N ALA A 200 -4.53 -13.53 7.36
CA ALA A 200 -3.09 -13.33 7.39
C ALA A 200 -2.61 -12.46 8.57
N PHE A 201 -3.49 -11.68 9.18
CA PHE A 201 -3.16 -10.87 10.36
C PHE A 201 -3.15 -11.66 11.68
N GLY A 202 -3.48 -12.96 11.69
CA GLY A 202 -3.55 -13.73 12.92
C GLY A 202 -4.81 -13.42 13.74
N GLY A 203 -4.80 -13.77 15.02
CA GLY A 203 -5.94 -13.52 15.93
C GLY A 203 -6.11 -12.04 16.30
N PRO A 204 -7.29 -11.67 16.82
CA PRO A 204 -7.68 -10.27 17.09
C PRO A 204 -6.78 -9.54 18.09
N TRP A 205 -5.98 -10.23 18.87
CA TRP A 205 -5.12 -9.64 19.90
C TRP A 205 -3.66 -9.47 19.51
N ASP A 206 -3.18 -10.21 18.50
CA ASP A 206 -1.79 -10.11 18.01
C ASP A 206 -1.57 -8.92 17.05
N ASN A 207 -2.65 -8.30 16.61
CA ASN A 207 -2.66 -7.28 15.59
C ASN A 207 -3.02 -5.88 16.10
N TYR A 208 -2.82 -5.64 17.37
CA TYR A 208 -2.85 -4.27 17.86
C TYR A 208 -1.66 -3.53 17.23
N ALA A 209 -1.96 -2.51 16.45
CA ALA A 209 -0.94 -1.58 15.99
C ALA A 209 -0.22 -0.98 17.20
N LYS A 210 0.86 -1.64 17.62
CA LYS A 210 1.73 -1.13 18.69
C LYS A 210 2.51 0.05 18.13
N GLY A 211 2.03 1.24 18.46
CA GLY A 211 2.72 2.48 18.21
C GLY A 211 2.17 3.26 17.02
N TYR A 212 1.34 4.22 17.29
CA TYR A 212 1.18 5.37 16.44
C TYR A 212 2.51 6.12 16.43
N TYR A 213 3.35 5.84 15.48
CA TYR A 213 4.39 6.79 15.11
C TYR A 213 3.69 7.85 14.27
N THR A 214 3.26 8.92 14.90
CA THR A 214 3.00 10.17 14.20
C THR A 214 4.35 10.66 13.70
N ALA A 215 4.79 10.11 12.59
CA ALA A 215 5.78 10.78 11.79
C ALA A 215 5.01 11.96 11.19
N LEU A 216 5.02 13.08 11.89
CA LEU A 216 4.83 14.37 11.25
C LEU A 216 5.88 14.43 10.14
N VAL A 217 5.53 13.95 8.97
CA VAL A 217 6.11 14.43 7.74
C VAL A 217 5.42 15.78 7.50
N SER A 218 5.52 16.66 8.51
CA SER A 218 5.28 18.07 8.36
C SER A 218 6.45 18.56 7.56
N GLY A 219 6.23 18.63 6.40
CA GLY A 219 7.09 19.34 5.54
C GLY A 219 6.42 19.18 4.21
N GLY A 220 5.97 20.18 3.69
CA GLY A 220 6.33 20.38 2.33
C GLY A 220 7.79 19.97 2.34
N PHE A 221 8.19 18.92 1.67
CA PHE A 221 9.50 18.30 1.62
C PHE A 221 10.70 19.26 1.61
N THR A 222 10.65 20.35 2.30
CA THR A 222 11.57 21.48 2.32
C THR A 222 12.32 21.65 3.62
N GLY A 223 12.12 20.84 4.64
CA GLY A 223 12.78 21.15 5.90
C GLY A 223 12.85 20.03 6.90
N GLY A 224 13.68 19.12 6.72
CA GLY A 224 14.06 18.15 7.72
C GLY A 224 15.42 17.65 7.37
N SER A 225 16.15 16.92 8.04
CA SER A 225 17.53 16.52 7.82
C SER A 225 17.93 16.46 6.32
N ASN A 226 19.14 16.82 5.98
CA ASN A 226 19.70 16.71 4.62
C ASN A 226 19.46 15.33 3.96
N LEU A 227 19.35 14.29 4.76
CA LEU A 227 19.08 12.92 4.33
C LEU A 227 17.68 12.76 3.72
N LEU A 228 16.63 13.31 4.35
CA LEU A 228 15.27 13.27 3.83
C LEU A 228 15.12 14.12 2.56
N ARG A 229 15.76 15.28 2.51
CA ARG A 229 15.78 16.12 1.32
C ARG A 229 16.45 15.43 0.13
N THR A 230 17.61 14.82 0.33
CA THR A 230 18.32 14.09 -0.73
C THR A 230 17.52 12.88 -1.23
N ARG A 231 16.88 12.13 -0.34
CA ARG A 231 15.99 11.02 -0.71
C ARG A 231 14.75 11.51 -1.49
N TRP A 232 14.19 12.64 -1.08
CA TRP A 232 13.08 13.26 -1.75
C TRP A 232 13.42 13.72 -3.18
N GLU A 233 14.51 14.40 -3.39
CA GLU A 233 14.97 14.81 -4.71
C GLU A 233 15.24 13.60 -5.62
N ARG A 234 15.72 12.50 -5.06
CA ARG A 234 15.90 11.24 -5.78
C ARG A 234 14.57 10.60 -6.18
N LEU A 235 13.58 10.60 -5.30
CA LEU A 235 12.22 10.11 -5.59
C LEU A 235 11.53 10.97 -6.63
N ARG A 236 11.67 12.29 -6.57
CA ARG A 236 11.14 13.21 -7.56
C ARG A 236 11.71 12.93 -8.95
N ARG A 237 13.02 12.78 -9.06
CA ARG A 237 13.67 12.41 -10.33
C ARG A 237 13.20 11.08 -10.89
N LEU A 238 12.99 10.07 -10.05
CA LEU A 238 12.43 8.79 -10.48
C LEU A 238 11.00 8.95 -11.02
N HIS A 239 10.20 9.80 -10.40
CA HIS A 239 8.85 10.08 -10.89
C HIS A 239 8.87 10.80 -12.25
N GLU A 240 9.74 11.81 -12.41
CA GLU A 240 9.92 12.53 -13.67
C GLU A 240 10.32 11.56 -14.81
N VAL A 241 11.31 10.70 -14.58
CA VAL A 241 11.73 9.66 -15.54
C VAL A 241 10.58 8.68 -15.87
N GLN A 242 9.76 8.33 -14.89
CA GLN A 242 8.61 7.44 -15.13
C GLN A 242 7.50 8.10 -15.93
N LYS A 243 7.34 9.42 -15.80
CA LYS A 243 6.36 10.20 -16.57
C LYS A 243 6.76 10.34 -18.03
N ASP A 244 8.04 10.59 -18.29
CA ASP A 244 8.58 10.74 -19.63
C ASP A 244 8.64 9.42 -20.41
N GLY A 245 8.71 8.28 -19.73
CA GLY A 245 8.67 6.94 -20.33
C GLY A 245 7.25 6.36 -20.53
N ALA A 246 6.21 7.12 -20.21
CA ALA A 246 4.81 6.70 -20.32
C ALA A 246 4.05 7.38 -21.50
N LEU A 247 4.78 8.04 -22.41
CA LEU A 247 4.29 8.58 -23.70
C LEU A 247 4.64 7.57 -24.85
#